data_be321dbebf8795371d49bbae6fd7c9d5
#
_entry.id   be321dbebf8795371d49bbae6fd7c9d5
#
_cell.length_a   1.000
_cell.length_b   1.000
_cell.length_c   1.000
_cell.angle_alpha   90.00
_cell.angle_beta   90.00
_cell.angle_gamma   90.00
#
_symmetry.space_group_name_H-M   'P 1'
#
loop_
_entity.id
_entity.type
_entity.pdbx_description
1 polymer ?
#
loop_
_entity_poly.entity_id
_entity_poly.type
_entity_poly.pdbx_seq_one_letter_code
_entity_poly.pdbx_strand_id
1 'polypeptide(L)'
;NHQKCISRIKKRQVNIDGAHEKNIFELLIKGHKAMSAYQLIENYSQHYGQVLKPMQVYRVLKKLITKHLVHRINYNNSYVACFNENDHEAFVGFICNKCSTIEEKTQDPVKELTKKFGLSKNHISQTNLEIVGTCQNCL
;
A
#
# COMPACT_ATOMS: atom_id res chain seq x y z
N ASN A 1 -12.64 6.26 8.00
CA ASN A 1 -13.13 7.54 7.52
C ASN A 1 -12.30 7.99 6.31
N HIS A 2 -12.88 7.83 5.12
CA HIS A 2 -12.24 8.00 3.82
C HIS A 2 -11.61 9.40 3.62
N GLN A 3 -12.29 10.45 4.06
CA GLN A 3 -11.79 11.83 3.90
C GLN A 3 -10.57 12.14 4.76
N LYS A 4 -10.47 11.55 5.96
CA LYS A 4 -9.27 11.70 6.80
C LYS A 4 -8.04 11.03 6.18
N CYS A 5 -8.23 9.87 5.55
CA CYS A 5 -7.14 9.20 4.83
C CYS A 5 -6.65 10.03 3.65
N ILE A 6 -7.55 10.58 2.85
CA ILE A 6 -7.20 11.41 1.69
C ILE A 6 -6.48 12.70 2.10
N SER A 7 -6.94 13.39 3.16
CA SER A 7 -6.29 14.62 3.62
C SER A 7 -4.88 14.38 4.18
N ARG A 8 -4.67 13.23 4.83
CA ARG A 8 -3.37 12.81 5.35
C ARG A 8 -2.37 12.52 4.22
N ILE A 9 -2.85 11.92 3.15
CA ILE A 9 -2.05 11.55 1.99
C ILE A 9 -1.69 12.80 1.15
N LYS A 10 -2.60 13.75 1.01
CA LYS A 10 -2.34 15.01 0.28
C LYS A 10 -1.16 15.79 0.86
N LYS A 11 -0.91 15.72 2.16
CA LYS A 11 0.26 16.33 2.79
C LYS A 11 1.59 15.67 2.41
N ARG A 12 1.57 14.41 1.97
CA ARG A 12 2.77 13.66 1.56
C ARG A 12 3.07 13.75 0.06
N GLN A 13 2.15 14.28 -0.74
CA GLN A 13 2.30 14.37 -2.20
C GLN A 13 3.40 15.33 -2.66
N VAL A 14 4.03 16.04 -1.74
CA VAL A 14 5.06 17.04 -2.02
C VAL A 14 6.30 16.47 -2.73
N ASN A 15 6.50 15.15 -2.70
CA ASN A 15 7.69 14.49 -3.25
C ASN A 15 7.40 13.58 -4.47
N ILE A 16 6.27 13.76 -5.14
CA ILE A 16 5.94 12.98 -6.34
C ILE A 16 6.31 13.79 -7.57
N ASP A 17 7.32 13.33 -8.31
CA ASP A 17 7.96 14.09 -9.38
C ASP A 17 7.39 13.82 -10.79
N GLY A 18 6.58 12.79 -10.97
CA GLY A 18 6.10 12.37 -12.28
C GLY A 18 4.58 12.31 -12.41
N ALA A 19 4.05 12.60 -13.61
CA ALA A 19 2.63 12.50 -13.88
C ALA A 19 2.11 11.06 -13.68
N HIS A 20 2.85 10.04 -14.11
CA HIS A 20 2.48 8.64 -13.93
C HIS A 20 2.53 8.20 -12.47
N GLU A 21 3.52 8.67 -11.71
CA GLU A 21 3.60 8.40 -10.27
C GLU A 21 2.38 8.97 -9.54
N LYS A 22 2.04 10.21 -9.81
CA LYS A 22 0.89 10.89 -9.22
C LYS A 22 -0.41 10.16 -9.54
N ASN A 23 -0.61 9.81 -10.81
CA ASN A 23 -1.83 9.17 -11.28
C ASN A 23 -2.00 7.75 -10.71
N ILE A 24 -0.95 6.95 -10.68
CA ILE A 24 -0.97 5.61 -10.09
C ILE A 24 -1.24 5.70 -8.59
N PHE A 25 -0.60 6.63 -7.90
CA PHE A 25 -0.84 6.85 -6.48
C PHE A 25 -2.28 7.25 -6.19
N GLU A 26 -2.85 8.14 -6.99
CA GLU A 26 -4.28 8.54 -6.88
C GLU A 26 -5.23 7.36 -7.07
N LEU A 27 -4.96 6.47 -8.03
CA LEU A 27 -5.76 5.26 -8.23
C LEU A 27 -5.75 4.36 -6.99
N LEU A 28 -4.59 4.18 -6.38
CA LEU A 28 -4.46 3.38 -5.16
C LEU A 28 -5.18 4.00 -3.97
N ILE A 29 -5.11 5.32 -3.84
CA ILE A 29 -5.81 6.05 -2.77
C ILE A 29 -7.33 5.93 -2.93
N LYS A 30 -7.84 6.22 -4.11
CA LYS A 30 -9.29 6.23 -4.38
C LYS A 30 -9.91 4.85 -4.24
N GLY A 31 -9.18 3.82 -4.63
CA GLY A 31 -9.69 2.45 -4.61
C GLY A 31 -9.85 1.84 -3.22
N HIS A 32 -9.07 2.27 -2.23
CA HIS A 32 -8.96 1.63 -0.90
C HIS A 32 -8.80 0.11 -0.94
N LYS A 33 -8.34 -0.41 -2.06
CA LYS A 33 -8.12 -1.82 -2.29
C LYS A 33 -6.72 -2.04 -2.82
N ALA A 34 -6.15 -3.18 -2.52
CA ALA A 34 -4.94 -3.59 -3.18
C ALA A 34 -5.21 -3.86 -4.66
N MET A 35 -4.33 -3.39 -5.50
CA MET A 35 -4.38 -3.62 -6.95
C MET A 35 -3.08 -4.25 -7.42
N SER A 36 -3.18 -5.26 -8.29
CA SER A 36 -2.04 -5.78 -9.04
C SER A 36 -1.57 -4.76 -10.08
N ALA A 37 -0.36 -4.94 -10.61
CA ALA A 37 0.15 -4.08 -11.69
C ALA A 37 -0.77 -4.10 -12.93
N TYR A 38 -1.33 -5.26 -13.26
CA TYR A 38 -2.26 -5.38 -14.39
C TYR A 38 -3.59 -4.67 -14.15
N GLN A 39 -4.12 -4.75 -12.93
CA GLN A 39 -5.31 -3.97 -12.56
C GLN A 39 -5.04 -2.47 -12.60
N LEU A 40 -3.85 -2.03 -12.20
CA LEU A 40 -3.45 -0.64 -12.32
C LEU A 40 -3.36 -0.18 -13.78
N ILE A 41 -2.82 -1.02 -14.68
CA ILE A 41 -2.77 -0.74 -16.12
C ILE A 41 -4.18 -0.54 -16.68
N GLU A 42 -5.11 -1.44 -16.35
CA GLU A 42 -6.48 -1.36 -16.80
C GLU A 42 -7.20 -0.12 -16.26
N ASN A 43 -7.12 0.14 -14.96
CA ASN A 43 -7.72 1.33 -14.34
C ASN A 43 -7.10 2.62 -14.87
N TYR A 44 -5.80 2.63 -15.12
CA TYR A 44 -5.12 3.79 -15.69
C TYR A 44 -5.63 4.12 -17.08
N SER A 45 -5.80 3.10 -17.93
CA SER A 45 -6.38 3.26 -19.27
C SER A 45 -7.79 3.82 -19.21
N GLN A 46 -8.63 3.32 -18.30
CA GLN A 46 -10.01 3.78 -18.14
C GLN A 46 -10.12 5.22 -17.65
N HIS A 47 -9.25 5.66 -16.74
CA HIS A 47 -9.32 6.98 -16.11
C HIS A 47 -8.54 8.06 -16.88
N TYR A 48 -7.41 7.68 -17.48
CA TYR A 48 -6.49 8.65 -18.11
C TYR A 48 -6.33 8.47 -19.62
N GLY A 49 -6.98 7.45 -20.19
CA GLY A 49 -6.96 7.20 -21.64
C GLY A 49 -5.61 6.77 -22.21
N GLN A 50 -4.68 6.33 -21.37
CA GLN A 50 -3.35 5.90 -21.78
C GLN A 50 -3.06 4.48 -21.31
N VAL A 51 -2.51 3.64 -22.18
CA VAL A 51 -2.09 2.28 -21.85
C VAL A 51 -0.62 2.28 -21.46
N LEU A 52 -0.34 2.04 -20.19
CA LEU A 52 1.03 1.92 -19.70
C LEU A 52 1.57 0.50 -19.94
N LYS A 53 2.86 0.40 -20.21
CA LYS A 53 3.55 -0.88 -20.28
C LYS A 53 3.82 -1.41 -18.85
N PRO A 54 3.79 -2.75 -18.62
CA PRO A 54 4.05 -3.33 -17.30
C PRO A 54 5.35 -2.82 -16.66
N MET A 55 6.42 -2.70 -17.43
CA MET A 55 7.69 -2.19 -16.91
C MET A 55 7.63 -0.76 -16.42
N GLN A 56 6.84 0.09 -17.06
CA GLN A 56 6.61 1.47 -16.59
C GLN A 56 5.91 1.48 -15.23
N VAL A 57 4.88 0.64 -15.08
CA VAL A 57 4.11 0.53 -13.83
C VAL A 57 5.00 0.00 -12.70
N TYR A 58 5.75 -1.06 -12.92
CA TYR A 58 6.67 -1.61 -11.91
C TYR A 58 7.75 -0.61 -11.49
N ARG A 59 8.27 0.17 -12.44
CA ARG A 59 9.25 1.23 -12.14
C ARG A 59 8.66 2.32 -11.25
N VAL A 60 7.44 2.75 -11.56
CA VAL A 60 6.71 3.73 -10.75
C VAL A 60 6.41 3.19 -9.37
N LEU A 61 5.90 1.97 -9.27
CA LEU A 61 5.59 1.33 -7.99
C LEU A 61 6.84 1.20 -7.11
N LYS A 62 7.98 0.83 -7.69
CA LYS A 62 9.26 0.77 -6.97
C LYS A 62 9.65 2.13 -6.38
N LYS A 63 9.49 3.19 -7.14
CA LYS A 63 9.73 4.56 -6.64
C LYS A 63 8.80 4.92 -5.50
N LEU A 64 7.51 4.62 -5.63
CA LEU A 64 6.51 4.90 -4.59
C LEU A 64 6.79 4.10 -3.31
N ILE A 65 7.24 2.85 -3.43
CA ILE A 65 7.66 2.03 -2.29
C ILE A 65 8.89 2.64 -1.61
N THR A 66 9.88 3.05 -2.37
CA THR A 66 11.08 3.70 -1.83
C THR A 66 10.76 5.00 -1.10
N LYS A 67 9.74 5.72 -1.55
CA LYS A 67 9.22 6.94 -0.89
C LYS A 67 8.28 6.65 0.28
N HIS A 68 8.06 5.39 0.64
CA HIS A 68 7.14 4.94 1.70
C HIS A 68 5.68 5.36 1.49
N LEU A 69 5.26 5.52 0.24
CA LEU A 69 3.89 5.88 -0.11
C LEU A 69 3.01 4.69 -0.44
N VAL A 70 3.63 3.57 -0.80
CA VAL A 70 2.96 2.34 -1.22
C VAL A 70 3.60 1.14 -0.55
N HIS A 71 2.78 0.17 -0.16
CA HIS A 71 3.22 -1.15 0.30
C HIS A 71 2.91 -2.21 -0.76
N ARG A 72 3.83 -3.16 -0.91
CA ARG A 72 3.59 -4.37 -1.67
C ARG A 72 2.98 -5.44 -0.77
N ILE A 73 1.89 -6.05 -1.20
CA ILE A 73 1.26 -7.19 -0.55
C ILE A 73 1.82 -8.47 -1.17
N ASN A 74 2.54 -9.25 -0.38
CA ASN A 74 3.22 -10.46 -0.87
C ASN A 74 2.25 -11.59 -1.18
N TYR A 75 1.12 -11.65 -0.48
CA TYR A 75 0.11 -12.68 -0.65
C TYR A 75 -0.34 -12.85 -2.11
N ASN A 76 -0.58 -11.77 -2.82
CA ASN A 76 -1.13 -11.79 -4.18
C ASN A 76 -0.42 -10.84 -5.14
N ASN A 77 0.79 -10.40 -4.84
CA ASN A 77 1.56 -9.44 -5.64
C ASN A 77 0.76 -8.19 -6.00
N SER A 78 0.02 -7.65 -5.03
CA SER A 78 -0.72 -6.41 -5.18
C SER A 78 -0.06 -5.28 -4.40
N TYR A 79 -0.58 -4.07 -4.60
CA TYR A 79 -0.03 -2.84 -4.05
C TYR A 79 -1.14 -2.04 -3.39
N VAL A 80 -0.84 -1.41 -2.28
CA VAL A 80 -1.78 -0.59 -1.51
C VAL A 80 -1.10 0.71 -1.08
N ALA A 81 -1.85 1.81 -1.06
CA ALA A 81 -1.34 3.07 -0.54
C ALA A 81 -1.06 2.96 0.97
N CYS A 82 0.04 3.55 1.43
CA CYS A 82 0.38 3.59 2.84
C CYS A 82 -0.46 4.66 3.56
N PHE A 83 -1.21 4.24 4.56
CA PHE A 83 -2.04 5.13 5.39
C PHE A 83 -1.43 5.40 6.76
N ASN A 84 -0.29 4.81 7.07
CA ASN A 84 0.37 4.99 8.35
C ASN A 84 1.22 6.27 8.34
N GLU A 85 1.00 7.15 9.32
CA GLU A 85 1.74 8.42 9.44
C GLU A 85 3.08 8.29 10.17
N ASN A 86 3.22 7.27 11.03
CA ASN A 86 4.30 7.21 12.00
C ASN A 86 5.36 6.15 11.69
N ASP A 87 5.00 5.09 10.99
CA ASP A 87 5.92 4.00 10.65
C ASP A 87 5.66 3.53 9.23
N HIS A 88 6.44 4.04 8.30
CA HIS A 88 6.31 3.72 6.88
C HIS A 88 7.10 2.46 6.48
N GLU A 89 7.95 1.97 7.35
CA GLU A 89 8.78 0.79 7.10
C GLU A 89 8.05 -0.52 7.44
N ALA A 90 7.01 -0.43 8.27
CA ALA A 90 6.20 -1.57 8.67
C ALA A 90 4.84 -1.57 8.00
N PHE A 91 4.45 -2.70 7.45
CA PHE A 91 3.08 -2.98 7.05
C PHE A 91 2.48 -4.02 7.99
N VAL A 92 1.34 -3.69 8.57
CA VAL A 92 0.52 -4.61 9.38
C VAL A 92 -0.91 -4.52 8.86
N GLY A 93 -1.40 -5.54 8.21
CA GLY A 93 -2.70 -5.49 7.61
C GLY A 93 -3.45 -6.81 7.55
N PHE A 94 -4.77 -6.71 7.53
CA PHE A 94 -5.67 -7.81 7.22
C PHE A 94 -6.12 -7.67 5.77
N ILE A 95 -6.09 -8.79 5.03
CA ILE A 95 -6.47 -8.84 3.61
C ILE A 95 -7.61 -9.82 3.45
N CYS A 96 -8.73 -9.37 2.90
CA CYS A 96 -9.82 -10.24 2.55
C CYS A 96 -9.52 -10.98 1.24
N ASN A 97 -9.55 -12.31 1.29
CA ASN A 97 -9.32 -13.15 0.11
C ASN A 97 -10.47 -13.17 -0.89
N LYS A 98 -11.64 -12.64 -0.51
CA LYS A 98 -12.82 -12.58 -1.41
C LYS A 98 -12.98 -11.22 -2.09
N CYS A 99 -12.94 -10.13 -1.33
CA CYS A 99 -13.16 -8.79 -1.88
C CYS A 99 -11.89 -7.93 -2.02
N SER A 100 -10.73 -8.45 -1.60
CA SER A 100 -9.44 -7.76 -1.64
C SER A 100 -9.37 -6.47 -0.80
N THR A 101 -10.34 -6.24 0.07
CA THR A 101 -10.29 -5.12 1.02
C THR A 101 -9.13 -5.31 1.99
N ILE A 102 -8.41 -4.23 2.25
CA ILE A 102 -7.30 -4.21 3.19
C ILE A 102 -7.63 -3.30 4.35
N GLU A 103 -7.35 -3.79 5.54
CA GLU A 103 -7.41 -3.01 6.77
C GLU A 103 -6.02 -2.94 7.38
N GLU A 104 -5.38 -1.79 7.25
CA GLU A 104 -4.07 -1.52 7.85
C GLU A 104 -4.24 -1.02 9.27
N LYS A 105 -3.45 -1.55 10.19
CA LYS A 105 -3.42 -1.12 11.59
C LYS A 105 -2.17 -0.30 11.88
N THR A 106 -2.39 0.79 12.60
CA THR A 106 -1.33 1.71 13.02
C THR A 106 -0.73 1.35 14.38
N GLN A 107 -1.42 0.54 15.17
CA GLN A 107 -0.88 0.03 16.43
C GLN A 107 0.10 -1.11 16.14
N ASP A 108 1.21 -1.06 16.82
CA ASP A 108 2.38 -1.86 16.53
C ASP A 108 2.42 -3.18 17.31
N PRO A 109 1.76 -4.26 16.84
CA PRO A 109 1.93 -5.59 17.41
C PRO A 109 3.35 -6.13 17.18
N VAL A 110 4.08 -5.51 16.30
CA VAL A 110 5.44 -5.88 15.92
C VAL A 110 6.41 -5.65 17.06
N LYS A 111 6.20 -4.65 17.91
CA LYS A 111 7.06 -4.39 19.09
C LYS A 111 7.13 -5.59 20.02
N GLU A 112 6.00 -6.24 20.27
CA GLU A 112 5.97 -7.44 21.14
C GLU A 112 6.66 -8.62 20.47
N LEU A 113 6.45 -8.81 19.17
CA LEU A 113 7.10 -9.87 18.40
C LEU A 113 8.62 -9.68 18.36
N THR A 114 9.09 -8.48 18.11
CA THR A 114 10.53 -8.18 18.02
C THR A 114 11.23 -8.36 19.36
N LYS A 115 10.56 -8.04 20.47
CA LYS A 115 11.08 -8.33 21.81
C LYS A 115 11.31 -9.83 22.04
N LYS A 116 10.45 -10.69 21.52
CA LYS A 116 10.61 -12.13 21.61
C LYS A 116 11.87 -12.64 20.90
N PHE A 117 12.31 -11.94 19.88
CA PHE A 117 13.56 -12.23 19.18
C PHE A 117 14.78 -11.53 19.80
N GLY A 118 14.61 -10.77 20.88
CA GLY A 118 15.69 -9.98 21.48
C GLY A 118 16.19 -8.83 20.59
N LEU A 119 15.36 -8.35 19.66
CA LEU A 119 15.72 -7.32 18.72
C LEU A 119 15.14 -5.96 19.12
N SER A 120 15.91 -4.91 18.87
CA SER A 120 15.43 -3.53 18.94
C SER A 120 15.12 -2.98 17.56
N LYS A 121 14.44 -1.83 17.50
CA LYS A 121 14.08 -1.17 16.24
C LYS A 121 15.28 -0.98 15.29
N ASN A 122 16.46 -0.74 15.85
CA ASN A 122 17.68 -0.51 15.05
C ASN A 122 18.18 -1.75 14.29
N HIS A 123 17.73 -2.93 14.68
CA HIS A 123 18.09 -4.19 14.01
C HIS A 123 17.15 -4.54 12.87
N ILE A 124 16.03 -3.80 12.72
CA ILE A 124 14.95 -4.18 11.81
C ILE A 124 14.96 -3.21 10.63
N SER A 125 15.15 -3.77 9.43
CA SER A 125 15.10 -2.99 8.18
C SER A 125 13.71 -2.88 7.61
N GLN A 126 12.89 -3.92 7.77
CA GLN A 126 11.55 -3.98 7.22
C GLN A 126 10.69 -4.95 8.03
N THR A 127 9.43 -4.63 8.18
CA THR A 127 8.42 -5.52 8.75
C THR A 127 7.23 -5.59 7.84
N ASN A 128 6.78 -6.81 7.55
CA ASN A 128 5.57 -7.06 6.79
C ASN A 128 4.76 -8.17 7.48
N LEU A 129 3.62 -7.80 8.07
CA LEU A 129 2.70 -8.74 8.71
C LEU A 129 1.38 -8.72 7.94
N GLU A 130 1.11 -9.80 7.23
CA GLU A 130 -0.11 -9.98 6.44
C GLU A 130 -0.96 -11.07 7.08
N ILE A 131 -2.18 -10.70 7.47
CA ILE A 131 -3.19 -11.64 7.94
C ILE A 131 -4.23 -11.77 6.84
N VAL A 132 -4.38 -12.98 6.31
CA VAL A 132 -5.28 -13.26 5.18
C VAL A 132 -6.47 -14.07 5.66
N GLY A 133 -7.66 -13.64 5.30
CA GLY A 133 -8.90 -14.33 5.68
C GLY A 133 -10.11 -13.77 4.96
N THR A 134 -11.28 -13.97 5.51
CA THR A 134 -12.54 -13.45 4.98
C THR A 134 -13.07 -12.36 5.90
N CYS A 135 -13.35 -11.17 5.36
CA CYS A 135 -13.91 -10.07 6.15
C CYS A 135 -15.37 -10.35 6.52
N GLN A 136 -15.87 -9.60 7.50
CA GLN A 136 -17.25 -9.80 7.99
C GLN A 136 -18.32 -9.62 6.91
N ASN A 137 -18.09 -8.72 5.95
CA ASN A 137 -19.03 -8.51 4.85
C ASN A 137 -19.04 -9.64 3.82
N CYS A 138 -18.03 -10.51 3.82
CA CYS A 138 -17.89 -11.62 2.89
C CYS A 138 -18.10 -13.00 3.53
N LEU A 139 -18.31 -13.03 4.84
CA LEU A 139 -18.62 -14.27 5.57
C LEU A 139 -19.95 -14.88 5.16
#